data_1e07c1f35da96844ffe2167363c8666a
#
_entry.id   1e07c1f35da96844ffe2167363c8666a
#
_cell.length_a   1.000
_cell.length_b   1.000
_cell.length_c   1.000
_cell.angle_alpha   90.00
_cell.angle_beta   90.00
_cell.angle_gamma   90.00
#
_symmetry.space_group_name_H-M   'P 1'
#
loop_
_entity.id
_entity.type
_entity.pdbx_description
1 polymer ?
#
loop_
_entity_poly.entity_id
_entity_poly.type
_entity_poly.pdbx_seq_one_letter_code
_entity_poly.pdbx_strand_id
1 'polypeptide(L)'
;MKNQKKLLILPGDGVGPEVCNEARKVIDSLSGLSFELDIDIDLIGGASIDKFKTPLSSNVLDKSRNADSILLGAVGGKKWDSLSPSERPEKGLLELRSKLNFFANLRPAITFKEVIHSSSLKESKINDLDILIVRELTSGIYFGEPRKKDNDYALNTMSYKAEEIERIVDVAFKSALERDKRLCSVDKANVLEVSQLWREIVDKKSSDYPDVKVEHMLVDNAAMQLVREPKQFDVIVSSNLFGDILSDISAMLTGSIGMLPSASLNENLKGLYEPVHGSAPDIAGKGVVNPIATILSVAMLMKYSFNEPTIFNKINDAVRKVLSEGYATEDIAQKDSKVISTSEMGDRIASYV
;
A
#
# COMPACT_ATOMS: atom_id res chain seq x y z
N MET A 1 26.68 -20.36 7.30
CA MET A 1 26.45 -19.16 6.47
C MET A 1 25.06 -18.64 6.79
N LYS A 2 24.88 -17.34 7.05
CA LYS A 2 23.54 -16.77 7.17
C LYS A 2 22.81 -16.93 5.84
N ASN A 3 21.51 -17.19 5.88
CA ASN A 3 20.67 -17.21 4.68
C ASN A 3 20.70 -15.83 4.03
N GLN A 4 20.80 -15.73 2.71
CA GLN A 4 20.81 -14.46 1.99
C GLN A 4 19.40 -14.14 1.48
N LYS A 5 18.94 -12.91 1.67
CA LYS A 5 17.68 -12.38 1.13
C LYS A 5 17.97 -11.26 0.13
N LYS A 6 17.24 -11.26 -0.98
CA LYS A 6 17.41 -10.27 -2.05
C LYS A 6 16.27 -9.25 -2.02
N LEU A 7 16.61 -7.98 -1.89
CA LEU A 7 15.70 -6.86 -1.99
C LEU A 7 15.98 -6.05 -3.26
N LEU A 8 14.98 -5.91 -4.13
CA LEU A 8 15.06 -4.99 -5.25
C LEU A 8 14.39 -3.67 -4.88
N ILE A 9 15.10 -2.56 -4.97
CA ILE A 9 14.55 -1.21 -4.79
C ILE A 9 14.31 -0.60 -6.15
N LEU A 10 13.09 -0.13 -6.38
CA LEU A 10 12.63 0.54 -7.59
C LEU A 10 12.17 1.96 -7.22
N PRO A 11 13.04 2.97 -7.18
CA PRO A 11 12.67 4.31 -6.73
C PRO A 11 11.57 4.95 -7.56
N GLY A 12 11.55 4.71 -8.88
CA GLY A 12 10.55 5.25 -9.80
C GLY A 12 10.71 6.75 -10.04
N ASP A 13 9.61 7.52 -9.89
CA ASP A 13 9.47 8.89 -10.37
C ASP A 13 9.16 9.88 -9.23
N GLY A 14 9.31 11.16 -9.51
CA GLY A 14 8.91 12.25 -8.60
C GLY A 14 9.62 12.18 -7.25
N VAL A 15 8.84 12.11 -6.15
CA VAL A 15 9.37 11.99 -4.78
C VAL A 15 9.91 10.58 -4.46
N GLY A 16 9.64 9.59 -5.32
CA GLY A 16 10.04 8.20 -5.10
C GLY A 16 11.52 8.00 -4.75
N PRO A 17 12.49 8.60 -5.48
CA PRO A 17 13.90 8.54 -5.12
C PRO A 17 14.22 9.10 -3.73
N GLU A 18 13.60 10.22 -3.33
CA GLU A 18 13.80 10.83 -2.02
C GLU A 18 13.33 9.88 -0.89
N VAL A 19 12.09 9.40 -0.97
CA VAL A 19 11.55 8.53 0.09
C VAL A 19 12.22 7.15 0.14
N CYS A 20 12.67 6.61 -1.01
CA CYS A 20 13.45 5.38 -1.05
C CYS A 20 14.84 5.53 -0.43
N ASN A 21 15.49 6.68 -0.60
CA ASN A 21 16.77 6.97 0.04
C ASN A 21 16.62 6.95 1.57
N GLU A 22 15.57 7.54 2.11
CA GLU A 22 15.32 7.55 3.56
C GLU A 22 14.97 6.14 4.09
N ALA A 23 14.15 5.40 3.36
CA ALA A 23 13.88 3.99 3.67
C ALA A 23 15.18 3.15 3.65
N ARG A 24 16.09 3.42 2.70
CA ARG A 24 17.40 2.75 2.62
C ARG A 24 18.26 3.02 3.84
N LYS A 25 18.33 4.26 4.36
CA LYS A 25 19.05 4.59 5.60
C LYS A 25 18.54 3.76 6.78
N VAL A 26 17.22 3.61 6.90
CA VAL A 26 16.62 2.77 7.93
C VAL A 26 17.03 1.30 7.75
N ILE A 27 16.96 0.76 6.53
CA ILE A 27 17.41 -0.62 6.24
C ILE A 27 18.88 -0.81 6.61
N ASP A 28 19.76 0.13 6.25
CA ASP A 28 21.20 0.05 6.51
C ASP A 28 21.53 0.13 8.01
N SER A 29 20.63 0.71 8.84
CA SER A 29 20.76 0.81 10.30
C SER A 29 20.23 -0.43 11.03
N LEU A 30 19.53 -1.36 10.34
CA LEU A 30 18.98 -2.55 10.97
C LEU A 30 20.06 -3.47 11.52
N SER A 31 19.93 -3.83 12.78
CA SER A 31 20.77 -4.81 13.45
C SER A 31 19.96 -6.03 13.90
N GLY A 32 20.61 -7.17 14.00
CA GLY A 32 19.97 -8.39 14.51
C GLY A 32 19.16 -9.18 13.46
N LEU A 33 19.30 -8.89 12.16
CA LEU A 33 18.67 -9.70 11.10
C LEU A 33 19.19 -11.14 11.13
N SER A 34 18.27 -12.10 10.94
CA SER A 34 18.57 -13.53 10.86
C SER A 34 19.23 -13.94 9.53
N PHE A 35 19.34 -13.01 8.57
CA PHE A 35 19.87 -13.19 7.22
C PHE A 35 20.81 -12.03 6.83
N GLU A 36 21.52 -12.20 5.72
CA GLU A 36 22.23 -11.11 5.03
C GLU A 36 21.32 -10.53 3.95
N LEU A 37 21.25 -9.21 3.83
CA LEU A 37 20.42 -8.53 2.86
C LEU A 37 21.27 -8.07 1.66
N ASP A 38 20.97 -8.62 0.49
CA ASP A 38 21.54 -8.21 -0.81
C ASP A 38 20.54 -7.24 -1.47
N ILE A 39 21.00 -6.01 -1.73
CA ILE A 39 20.14 -4.93 -2.25
C ILE A 39 20.59 -4.52 -3.64
N ASP A 40 19.67 -4.65 -4.60
CA ASP A 40 19.83 -4.14 -5.96
C ASP A 40 18.87 -2.95 -6.19
N ILE A 41 19.27 -2.00 -7.04
CA ILE A 41 18.47 -0.82 -7.37
C ILE A 41 18.35 -0.73 -8.89
N ASP A 42 17.14 -0.54 -9.42
CA ASP A 42 16.90 -0.40 -10.86
C ASP A 42 15.75 0.57 -11.15
N LEU A 43 15.45 0.82 -12.43
CA LEU A 43 14.51 1.83 -12.89
C LEU A 43 13.16 1.22 -13.26
N ILE A 44 12.08 1.91 -12.88
CA ILE A 44 10.70 1.63 -13.30
C ILE A 44 9.97 2.94 -13.62
N GLY A 45 8.84 2.86 -14.29
CA GLY A 45 8.00 4.02 -14.56
C GLY A 45 8.59 4.97 -15.60
N GLY A 46 8.44 6.25 -15.36
CA GLY A 46 8.91 7.30 -16.24
C GLY A 46 10.44 7.35 -16.36
N ALA A 47 11.17 7.09 -15.28
CA ALA A 47 12.63 6.97 -15.30
C ALA A 47 13.09 5.85 -16.22
N SER A 48 12.37 4.72 -16.26
CA SER A 48 12.64 3.62 -17.20
C SER A 48 12.29 4.01 -18.64
N ILE A 49 11.18 4.73 -18.87
CA ILE A 49 10.79 5.23 -20.20
C ILE A 49 11.85 6.15 -20.77
N ASP A 50 12.36 7.07 -19.97
CA ASP A 50 13.39 8.03 -20.41
C ASP A 50 14.65 7.31 -20.91
N LYS A 51 15.06 6.26 -20.21
CA LYS A 51 16.29 5.51 -20.49
C LYS A 51 16.10 4.37 -21.50
N PHE A 52 15.05 3.58 -21.34
CA PHE A 52 14.85 2.31 -22.06
C PHE A 52 13.66 2.31 -23.01
N LYS A 53 12.89 3.41 -23.10
CA LYS A 53 11.69 3.55 -23.92
C LYS A 53 10.55 2.58 -23.55
N THR A 54 10.57 2.06 -22.35
CA THR A 54 9.53 1.18 -21.79
C THR A 54 9.37 1.46 -20.28
N PRO A 55 8.16 1.43 -19.73
CA PRO A 55 7.94 1.66 -18.29
C PRO A 55 8.46 0.52 -17.41
N LEU A 56 8.64 -0.68 -17.97
CA LEU A 56 9.23 -1.84 -17.31
C LEU A 56 10.11 -2.60 -18.30
N SER A 57 11.42 -2.63 -18.09
CA SER A 57 12.33 -3.40 -18.95
C SER A 57 12.28 -4.89 -18.58
N SER A 58 12.59 -5.76 -19.56
CA SER A 58 12.68 -7.22 -19.32
C SER A 58 13.70 -7.56 -18.24
N ASN A 59 14.84 -6.84 -18.21
CA ASN A 59 15.86 -7.02 -17.18
C ASN A 59 15.32 -6.75 -15.76
N VAL A 60 14.56 -5.66 -15.58
CA VAL A 60 13.95 -5.32 -14.28
C VAL A 60 12.89 -6.35 -13.89
N LEU A 61 12.09 -6.83 -14.86
CA LEU A 61 11.13 -7.89 -14.60
C LEU A 61 11.82 -9.19 -14.15
N ASP A 62 12.96 -9.56 -14.76
CA ASP A 62 13.70 -10.76 -14.37
C ASP A 62 14.39 -10.58 -12.99
N LYS A 63 14.96 -9.42 -12.69
CA LYS A 63 15.43 -9.08 -11.33
C LYS A 63 14.30 -9.17 -10.32
N SER A 64 13.11 -8.64 -10.66
CA SER A 64 11.92 -8.71 -9.82
C SER A 64 11.45 -10.14 -9.55
N ARG A 65 11.58 -11.06 -10.52
CA ARG A 65 11.30 -12.49 -10.31
C ARG A 65 12.29 -13.15 -9.37
N ASN A 66 13.55 -12.74 -9.42
CA ASN A 66 14.64 -13.33 -8.64
C ASN A 66 14.83 -12.71 -7.24
N ALA A 67 14.27 -11.53 -6.99
CA ALA A 67 14.28 -10.92 -5.67
C ALA A 67 13.30 -11.63 -4.73
N ASP A 68 13.60 -11.66 -3.44
CA ASP A 68 12.67 -12.15 -2.39
C ASP A 68 11.57 -11.13 -2.10
N SER A 69 11.87 -9.83 -2.29
CA SER A 69 10.94 -8.74 -2.07
C SER A 69 11.30 -7.51 -2.90
N ILE A 70 10.34 -6.62 -3.10
CA ILE A 70 10.52 -5.38 -3.87
C ILE A 70 10.03 -4.20 -3.04
N LEU A 71 10.86 -3.15 -2.93
CA LEU A 71 10.46 -1.84 -2.42
C LEU A 71 10.30 -0.88 -3.59
N LEU A 72 9.13 -0.27 -3.73
CA LEU A 72 8.84 0.72 -4.76
C LEU A 72 8.65 2.09 -4.13
N GLY A 73 9.17 3.14 -4.76
CA GLY A 73 8.90 4.51 -4.35
C GLY A 73 7.56 5.01 -4.90
N ALA A 74 7.56 5.55 -6.09
CA ALA A 74 6.34 6.01 -6.75
C ALA A 74 6.51 5.99 -8.27
N VAL A 75 5.41 5.95 -9.04
CA VAL A 75 5.46 6.02 -10.49
C VAL A 75 4.48 7.07 -11.02
N GLY A 76 4.79 7.64 -12.18
CA GLY A 76 3.92 8.59 -12.85
C GLY A 76 4.43 10.03 -12.81
N GLY A 77 3.80 10.90 -13.62
CA GLY A 77 4.10 12.32 -13.65
C GLY A 77 3.65 12.98 -14.95
N LYS A 78 3.35 14.29 -14.87
CA LYS A 78 2.81 15.10 -15.98
C LYS A 78 3.65 15.03 -17.26
N LYS A 79 4.96 14.78 -17.15
CA LYS A 79 5.88 14.65 -18.29
C LYS A 79 5.45 13.59 -19.30
N TRP A 80 4.78 12.54 -18.84
CA TRP A 80 4.40 11.38 -19.65
C TRP A 80 2.89 11.30 -19.95
N ASP A 81 2.08 12.31 -19.58
CA ASP A 81 0.63 12.33 -19.79
C ASP A 81 0.24 12.27 -21.28
N SER A 82 1.12 12.77 -22.17
CA SER A 82 0.91 12.74 -23.62
C SER A 82 1.11 11.37 -24.27
N LEU A 83 1.70 10.41 -23.55
CA LEU A 83 1.91 9.05 -24.03
C LEU A 83 0.57 8.29 -24.08
N SER A 84 0.50 7.28 -24.98
CA SER A 84 -0.64 6.38 -25.00
C SER A 84 -0.80 5.65 -23.65
N PRO A 85 -2.02 5.26 -23.24
CA PRO A 85 -2.21 4.57 -21.95
C PRO A 85 -1.36 3.31 -21.77
N SER A 86 -0.98 2.64 -22.86
CA SER A 86 -0.13 1.44 -22.85
C SER A 86 1.37 1.74 -22.62
N GLU A 87 1.77 2.99 -22.77
CA GLU A 87 3.17 3.43 -22.67
C GLU A 87 3.44 4.29 -21.42
N ARG A 88 2.39 4.62 -20.65
CA ARG A 88 2.52 5.44 -19.44
C ARG A 88 3.29 4.74 -18.32
N PRO A 89 3.93 5.49 -17.42
CA PRO A 89 4.66 4.95 -16.27
C PRO A 89 3.88 3.93 -15.44
N GLU A 90 2.60 4.20 -15.17
CA GLU A 90 1.70 3.36 -14.38
C GLU A 90 1.52 1.95 -14.97
N LYS A 91 1.65 1.83 -16.29
CA LYS A 91 1.57 0.54 -16.99
C LYS A 91 2.68 -0.42 -16.52
N GLY A 92 3.87 0.11 -16.20
CA GLY A 92 4.98 -0.68 -15.68
C GLY A 92 4.65 -1.32 -14.33
N LEU A 93 4.01 -0.57 -13.43
CA LEU A 93 3.58 -1.08 -12.13
C LEU A 93 2.46 -2.12 -12.28
N LEU A 94 1.45 -1.84 -13.11
CA LEU A 94 0.35 -2.79 -13.36
C LEU A 94 0.87 -4.10 -13.97
N GLU A 95 1.82 -4.02 -14.90
CA GLU A 95 2.47 -5.18 -15.49
C GLU A 95 3.27 -5.98 -14.45
N LEU A 96 4.05 -5.31 -13.61
CA LEU A 96 4.81 -5.94 -12.53
C LEU A 96 3.90 -6.70 -11.56
N ARG A 97 2.81 -6.08 -11.11
CA ARG A 97 1.80 -6.69 -10.23
C ARG A 97 1.17 -7.93 -10.87
N SER A 98 0.78 -7.84 -12.13
CA SER A 98 0.17 -8.94 -12.88
C SER A 98 1.17 -10.09 -13.11
N LYS A 99 2.40 -9.79 -13.58
CA LYS A 99 3.41 -10.82 -13.91
C LYS A 99 3.95 -11.58 -12.69
N LEU A 100 3.90 -10.97 -11.50
CA LEU A 100 4.33 -11.59 -10.24
C LEU A 100 3.15 -12.04 -9.37
N ASN A 101 1.92 -11.94 -9.90
CA ASN A 101 0.68 -12.32 -9.24
C ASN A 101 0.52 -11.70 -7.84
N PHE A 102 0.82 -10.41 -7.70
CA PHE A 102 0.59 -9.66 -6.46
C PHE A 102 -0.89 -9.31 -6.33
N PHE A 103 -1.69 -10.26 -5.88
CA PHE A 103 -3.15 -10.14 -5.87
C PHE A 103 -3.73 -9.54 -4.59
N ALA A 104 -3.05 -9.67 -3.46
CA ALA A 104 -3.53 -9.19 -2.16
C ALA A 104 -2.82 -7.91 -1.77
N ASN A 105 -3.50 -6.78 -1.84
CA ASN A 105 -2.96 -5.50 -1.40
C ASN A 105 -3.49 -5.17 0.00
N LEU A 106 -2.57 -5.12 0.95
CA LEU A 106 -2.81 -4.79 2.35
C LEU A 106 -2.50 -3.32 2.59
N ARG A 107 -3.49 -2.54 3.02
CA ARG A 107 -3.39 -1.11 3.31
C ARG A 107 -3.86 -0.83 4.73
N PRO A 108 -2.96 -0.80 5.72
CA PRO A 108 -3.31 -0.42 7.08
C PRO A 108 -3.54 1.09 7.18
N ALA A 109 -4.62 1.50 7.83
CA ALA A 109 -4.90 2.87 8.23
C ALA A 109 -4.84 2.96 9.75
N ILE A 110 -3.66 3.31 10.26
CA ILE A 110 -3.35 3.39 11.69
C ILE A 110 -3.14 4.85 12.06
N THR A 111 -3.82 5.32 13.10
CA THR A 111 -3.58 6.67 13.63
C THR A 111 -2.44 6.66 14.63
N PHE A 112 -1.57 7.64 14.50
CA PHE A 112 -0.52 7.93 15.46
C PHE A 112 -1.00 9.06 16.37
N LYS A 113 -1.10 8.80 17.68
CA LYS A 113 -1.59 9.80 18.65
C LYS A 113 -0.78 11.10 18.64
N GLU A 114 0.50 10.99 18.29
CA GLU A 114 1.46 12.10 18.23
C GLU A 114 1.09 13.12 17.14
N VAL A 115 0.43 12.67 16.08
CA VAL A 115 0.04 13.50 14.92
C VAL A 115 -1.46 13.43 14.61
N ILE A 116 -2.27 13.00 15.57
CA ILE A 116 -3.73 12.83 15.42
C ILE A 116 -4.45 14.14 15.02
N HIS A 117 -3.88 15.27 15.42
CA HIS A 117 -4.36 16.62 15.09
C HIS A 117 -4.30 16.94 13.59
N SER A 118 -3.47 16.25 12.79
CA SER A 118 -3.38 16.46 11.34
C SER A 118 -4.60 15.92 10.60
N SER A 119 -5.39 15.05 11.23
CA SER A 119 -6.66 14.59 10.66
C SER A 119 -7.73 15.69 10.68
N SER A 120 -8.57 15.70 9.64
CA SER A 120 -9.75 16.57 9.58
C SER A 120 -10.91 16.12 10.47
N LEU A 121 -10.82 14.90 11.03
CA LEU A 121 -11.85 14.34 11.91
C LEU A 121 -11.58 14.68 13.39
N LYS A 122 -12.65 14.63 14.19
CA LYS A 122 -12.51 14.75 15.64
C LYS A 122 -11.68 13.62 16.21
N GLU A 123 -10.74 13.93 17.09
CA GLU A 123 -9.87 12.96 17.75
C GLU A 123 -10.65 11.79 18.39
N SER A 124 -11.79 12.05 19.04
CA SER A 124 -12.65 11.02 19.64
C SER A 124 -13.12 9.95 18.65
N LYS A 125 -13.11 10.23 17.34
CA LYS A 125 -13.51 9.30 16.27
C LYS A 125 -12.36 8.44 15.77
N ILE A 126 -11.13 8.92 15.92
CA ILE A 126 -9.95 8.31 15.27
C ILE A 126 -8.82 7.93 16.23
N ASN A 127 -8.90 8.29 17.53
CA ASN A 127 -7.91 7.84 18.50
C ASN A 127 -7.88 6.31 18.57
N ASP A 128 -6.68 5.73 18.59
CA ASP A 128 -6.45 4.29 18.59
C ASP A 128 -7.09 3.54 17.40
N LEU A 129 -7.24 4.23 16.27
CA LEU A 129 -7.77 3.60 15.06
C LEU A 129 -6.72 2.69 14.41
N ASP A 130 -7.14 1.47 14.09
CA ASP A 130 -6.36 0.49 13.34
C ASP A 130 -7.30 -0.31 12.44
N ILE A 131 -7.36 0.08 11.16
CA ILE A 131 -8.16 -0.58 10.12
C ILE A 131 -7.21 -1.19 9.12
N LEU A 132 -7.46 -2.44 8.71
CA LEU A 132 -6.76 -3.07 7.59
C LEU A 132 -7.71 -3.20 6.39
N ILE A 133 -7.36 -2.58 5.27
CA ILE A 133 -8.07 -2.78 4.00
C ILE A 133 -7.32 -3.81 3.17
N VAL A 134 -8.01 -4.89 2.84
CA VAL A 134 -7.56 -5.99 1.97
C VAL A 134 -8.23 -5.81 0.61
N ARG A 135 -7.45 -5.28 -0.35
CA ARG A 135 -7.88 -4.97 -1.72
C ARG A 135 -7.44 -6.07 -2.67
N GLU A 136 -8.37 -6.64 -3.44
CA GLU A 136 -8.00 -7.45 -4.60
C GLU A 136 -7.32 -6.56 -5.65
N LEU A 137 -6.21 -7.01 -6.26
CA LEU A 137 -5.35 -6.11 -7.02
C LEU A 137 -5.14 -6.50 -8.50
N THR A 138 -5.51 -7.72 -8.90
CA THR A 138 -5.15 -8.27 -10.23
C THR A 138 -6.32 -8.54 -11.16
N SER A 139 -7.54 -8.22 -10.73
CA SER A 139 -8.77 -8.45 -11.47
C SER A 139 -9.70 -7.22 -11.46
N GLY A 140 -10.95 -7.38 -11.79
CA GLY A 140 -11.94 -6.31 -11.80
C GLY A 140 -11.82 -5.37 -13.00
N ILE A 141 -12.33 -4.14 -12.84
CA ILE A 141 -12.42 -3.16 -13.93
C ILE A 141 -11.05 -2.67 -14.45
N TYR A 142 -9.98 -2.81 -13.67
CA TYR A 142 -8.64 -2.43 -14.10
C TYR A 142 -8.03 -3.42 -15.10
N PHE A 143 -8.49 -4.66 -15.11
CA PHE A 143 -7.94 -5.74 -15.95
C PHE A 143 -8.98 -6.42 -16.85
N GLY A 144 -10.28 -6.20 -16.59
CA GLY A 144 -11.36 -6.84 -17.35
C GLY A 144 -11.38 -6.44 -18.82
N GLU A 145 -11.70 -7.39 -19.68
CA GLU A 145 -11.90 -7.22 -21.12
C GLU A 145 -13.33 -7.60 -21.49
N PRO A 146 -13.93 -7.01 -22.57
CA PRO A 146 -13.35 -6.05 -23.49
C PRO A 146 -13.23 -4.63 -22.94
N ARG A 147 -12.27 -3.87 -23.48
CA ARG A 147 -12.08 -2.45 -23.21
C ARG A 147 -12.02 -1.70 -24.53
N LYS A 148 -12.72 -0.57 -24.60
CA LYS A 148 -12.77 0.22 -25.83
C LYS A 148 -12.95 1.71 -25.50
N LYS A 149 -12.34 2.56 -26.32
CA LYS A 149 -12.60 4.00 -26.32
C LYS A 149 -12.55 4.51 -27.75
N ASP A 150 -13.67 5.08 -28.21
CA ASP A 150 -13.81 5.83 -29.46
C ASP A 150 -14.06 7.32 -29.12
N ASN A 151 -14.44 8.13 -30.13
CA ASN A 151 -14.70 9.56 -29.92
C ASN A 151 -15.94 9.81 -29.05
N ASP A 152 -16.94 8.97 -29.15
CA ASP A 152 -18.26 9.12 -28.52
C ASP A 152 -18.72 7.93 -27.66
N TYR A 153 -17.86 6.90 -27.56
CA TYR A 153 -18.17 5.69 -26.79
C TYR A 153 -16.95 5.16 -26.07
N ALA A 154 -17.12 4.78 -24.80
CA ALA A 154 -16.08 4.10 -24.01
C ALA A 154 -16.69 2.96 -23.20
N LEU A 155 -15.96 1.84 -23.08
CA LEU A 155 -16.32 0.64 -22.35
C LEU A 155 -15.16 0.14 -21.50
N ASN A 156 -15.43 -0.18 -20.25
CA ASN A 156 -14.58 -1.01 -19.39
C ASN A 156 -15.42 -2.13 -18.79
N THR A 157 -14.88 -3.32 -18.72
CA THR A 157 -15.53 -4.49 -18.14
C THR A 157 -15.02 -4.74 -16.73
N MET A 158 -15.95 -4.92 -15.79
CA MET A 158 -15.63 -5.42 -14.45
C MET A 158 -15.93 -6.91 -14.41
N SER A 159 -14.91 -7.74 -14.19
CA SER A 159 -15.06 -9.19 -14.12
C SER A 159 -14.25 -9.80 -12.99
N TYR A 160 -14.78 -10.84 -12.37
CA TYR A 160 -14.13 -11.65 -11.34
C TYR A 160 -14.47 -13.13 -11.56
N LYS A 161 -13.47 -13.99 -11.43
CA LYS A 161 -13.67 -15.43 -11.30
C LYS A 161 -13.79 -15.81 -9.82
N ALA A 162 -14.46 -16.91 -9.53
CA ALA A 162 -14.63 -17.40 -8.17
C ALA A 162 -13.28 -17.58 -7.44
N GLU A 163 -12.29 -18.17 -8.11
CA GLU A 163 -10.94 -18.40 -7.57
C GLU A 163 -10.20 -17.11 -7.17
N GLU A 164 -10.44 -16.01 -7.90
CA GLU A 164 -9.85 -14.69 -7.62
C GLU A 164 -10.46 -14.08 -6.35
N ILE A 165 -11.76 -14.28 -6.16
CA ILE A 165 -12.47 -13.85 -4.95
C ILE A 165 -12.08 -14.73 -3.76
N GLU A 166 -12.09 -16.06 -3.93
CA GLU A 166 -11.76 -17.01 -2.85
C GLU A 166 -10.39 -16.72 -2.24
N ARG A 167 -9.36 -16.49 -3.07
CA ARG A 167 -7.99 -16.24 -2.59
C ARG A 167 -7.85 -14.94 -1.80
N ILE A 168 -8.52 -13.84 -2.22
CA ILE A 168 -8.41 -12.58 -1.51
C ILE A 168 -9.24 -12.59 -0.22
N VAL A 169 -10.39 -13.23 -0.24
CA VAL A 169 -11.24 -13.42 0.92
C VAL A 169 -10.54 -14.28 1.98
N ASP A 170 -9.81 -15.32 1.56
CA ASP A 170 -8.98 -16.15 2.46
C ASP A 170 -7.90 -15.32 3.17
N VAL A 171 -7.22 -14.42 2.45
CA VAL A 171 -6.24 -13.49 3.06
C VAL A 171 -6.93 -12.57 4.09
N ALA A 172 -8.12 -12.07 3.78
CA ALA A 172 -8.86 -11.19 4.69
C ALA A 172 -9.31 -11.91 5.96
N PHE A 173 -9.82 -13.13 5.85
CA PHE A 173 -10.18 -13.95 7.01
C PHE A 173 -8.97 -14.26 7.90
N LYS A 174 -7.84 -14.67 7.30
CA LYS A 174 -6.59 -14.90 8.05
C LYS A 174 -6.12 -13.64 8.76
N SER A 175 -6.19 -12.49 8.08
CA SER A 175 -5.87 -11.21 8.70
C SER A 175 -6.80 -10.87 9.87
N ALA A 176 -8.10 -11.14 9.74
CA ALA A 176 -9.07 -10.90 10.81
C ALA A 176 -8.82 -11.81 12.03
N LEU A 177 -8.41 -13.07 11.83
CA LEU A 177 -8.06 -13.99 12.94
C LEU A 177 -6.89 -13.46 13.80
N GLU A 178 -5.94 -12.77 13.19
CA GLU A 178 -4.78 -12.17 13.87
C GLU A 178 -5.12 -10.83 14.54
N ARG A 179 -6.35 -10.32 14.38
CA ARG A 179 -6.84 -9.03 14.85
C ARG A 179 -8.12 -9.21 15.71
N ASP A 180 -9.04 -8.25 15.66
CA ASP A 180 -10.28 -8.25 16.48
C ASP A 180 -11.35 -9.23 15.99
N LYS A 181 -11.05 -10.08 15.00
CA LYS A 181 -11.94 -11.08 14.42
C LYS A 181 -13.23 -10.51 13.82
N ARG A 182 -13.16 -9.30 13.25
CA ARG A 182 -14.27 -8.64 12.55
C ARG A 182 -13.89 -8.39 11.10
N LEU A 183 -14.68 -8.93 10.18
CA LEU A 183 -14.49 -8.76 8.74
C LEU A 183 -15.71 -8.07 8.13
N CYS A 184 -15.49 -6.91 7.50
CA CYS A 184 -16.49 -6.22 6.70
C CYS A 184 -16.20 -6.47 5.21
N SER A 185 -17.08 -7.20 4.54
CA SER A 185 -17.02 -7.39 3.08
C SER A 185 -17.76 -6.26 2.40
N VAL A 186 -17.04 -5.47 1.59
CA VAL A 186 -17.60 -4.28 0.94
C VAL A 186 -17.76 -4.50 -0.57
N ASP A 187 -18.99 -4.31 -1.04
CA ASP A 187 -19.42 -4.62 -2.40
C ASP A 187 -20.52 -3.65 -2.92
N LYS A 188 -21.07 -3.93 -4.10
CA LYS A 188 -22.25 -3.24 -4.66
C LYS A 188 -23.29 -4.26 -5.16
N ALA A 189 -23.59 -5.27 -4.34
CA ALA A 189 -24.43 -6.44 -4.70
C ALA A 189 -25.89 -6.09 -5.04
N ASN A 190 -26.36 -4.91 -4.64
CA ASN A 190 -27.68 -4.42 -5.03
C ASN A 190 -27.81 -4.00 -6.50
N VAL A 191 -26.67 -3.93 -7.24
CA VAL A 191 -26.63 -3.48 -8.64
C VAL A 191 -25.77 -4.38 -9.53
N LEU A 192 -24.67 -4.97 -9.01
CA LEU A 192 -23.65 -5.65 -9.81
C LEU A 192 -23.66 -7.17 -9.56
N GLU A 193 -23.76 -7.95 -10.62
CA GLU A 193 -23.68 -9.42 -10.58
C GLU A 193 -22.32 -9.90 -10.03
N VAL A 194 -21.23 -9.23 -10.39
CA VAL A 194 -19.89 -9.56 -9.85
C VAL A 194 -19.83 -9.39 -8.33
N SER A 195 -20.58 -8.45 -7.78
CA SER A 195 -20.70 -8.23 -6.35
C SER A 195 -21.62 -9.25 -5.67
N GLN A 196 -22.62 -9.77 -6.37
CA GLN A 196 -23.46 -10.88 -5.87
C GLN A 196 -22.61 -12.13 -5.71
N LEU A 197 -21.85 -12.52 -6.76
CA LEU A 197 -20.90 -13.63 -6.70
C LEU A 197 -19.85 -13.42 -5.57
N TRP A 198 -19.35 -12.19 -5.41
CA TRP A 198 -18.42 -11.85 -4.34
C TRP A 198 -19.01 -12.19 -2.97
N ARG A 199 -20.24 -11.76 -2.71
CA ARG A 199 -20.93 -11.96 -1.44
C ARG A 199 -21.20 -13.46 -1.17
N GLU A 200 -21.67 -14.20 -2.18
CA GLU A 200 -21.90 -15.64 -2.09
C GLU A 200 -20.62 -16.41 -1.70
N ILE A 201 -19.46 -16.01 -2.26
CA ILE A 201 -18.17 -16.63 -1.94
C ILE A 201 -17.71 -16.27 -0.54
N VAL A 202 -17.89 -15.02 -0.10
CA VAL A 202 -17.58 -14.60 1.27
C VAL A 202 -18.42 -15.41 2.28
N ASP A 203 -19.73 -15.54 2.04
CA ASP A 203 -20.63 -16.31 2.90
C ASP A 203 -20.22 -17.80 2.96
N LYS A 204 -19.94 -18.41 1.81
CA LYS A 204 -19.43 -19.78 1.75
C LYS A 204 -18.14 -19.95 2.54
N LYS A 205 -17.18 -19.02 2.34
CA LYS A 205 -15.85 -19.08 2.96
C LYS A 205 -15.92 -18.83 4.48
N SER A 206 -16.90 -18.08 4.96
CA SER A 206 -17.08 -17.80 6.40
C SER A 206 -17.22 -19.06 7.24
N SER A 207 -17.74 -20.14 6.65
CA SER A 207 -17.88 -21.45 7.32
C SER A 207 -16.52 -22.06 7.70
N ASP A 208 -15.45 -21.73 7.00
CA ASP A 208 -14.08 -22.17 7.32
C ASP A 208 -13.46 -21.37 8.47
N TYR A 209 -14.08 -20.24 8.85
CA TYR A 209 -13.58 -19.29 9.84
C TYR A 209 -14.63 -18.91 10.89
N PRO A 210 -15.14 -19.87 11.69
CA PRO A 210 -16.28 -19.66 12.59
C PRO A 210 -16.04 -18.62 13.70
N ASP A 211 -14.77 -18.33 14.01
CA ASP A 211 -14.38 -17.32 14.99
C ASP A 211 -14.44 -15.89 14.46
N VAL A 212 -14.57 -15.68 13.14
CA VAL A 212 -14.59 -14.34 12.53
C VAL A 212 -16.04 -13.90 12.30
N LYS A 213 -16.40 -12.76 12.88
CA LYS A 213 -17.71 -12.14 12.62
C LYS A 213 -17.66 -11.43 11.26
N VAL A 214 -18.50 -11.87 10.33
CA VAL A 214 -18.64 -11.29 9.00
C VAL A 214 -19.82 -10.35 8.94
N GLU A 215 -19.63 -9.22 8.25
CA GLU A 215 -20.67 -8.25 7.90
C GLU A 215 -20.52 -7.83 6.45
N HIS A 216 -21.63 -7.68 5.71
CA HIS A 216 -21.63 -7.12 4.37
C HIS A 216 -22.08 -5.67 4.39
N MET A 217 -21.38 -4.82 3.65
CA MET A 217 -21.74 -3.41 3.54
C MET A 217 -21.65 -2.95 2.08
N LEU A 218 -22.63 -2.17 1.63
CA LEU A 218 -22.54 -1.54 0.31
C LEU A 218 -21.47 -0.45 0.34
N VAL A 219 -20.71 -0.32 -0.75
CA VAL A 219 -19.52 0.55 -0.84
C VAL A 219 -19.82 2.02 -0.58
N ASP A 220 -20.98 2.52 -1.00
CA ASP A 220 -21.42 3.89 -0.72
C ASP A 220 -21.70 4.10 0.78
N ASN A 221 -22.29 3.12 1.46
CA ASN A 221 -22.44 3.16 2.90
C ASN A 221 -21.07 3.03 3.60
N ALA A 222 -20.19 2.14 3.15
CA ALA A 222 -18.86 1.98 3.74
C ALA A 222 -18.05 3.29 3.67
N ALA A 223 -18.12 4.02 2.55
CA ALA A 223 -17.48 5.33 2.40
C ALA A 223 -18.00 6.36 3.42
N MET A 224 -19.33 6.39 3.65
CA MET A 224 -19.92 7.25 4.68
C MET A 224 -19.51 6.82 6.10
N GLN A 225 -19.51 5.51 6.38
CA GLN A 225 -19.21 4.98 7.69
C GLN A 225 -17.73 5.13 8.08
N LEU A 226 -16.81 5.06 7.14
CA LEU A 226 -15.40 5.37 7.36
C LEU A 226 -15.22 6.79 7.92
N VAL A 227 -16.00 7.76 7.46
CA VAL A 227 -15.96 9.14 7.97
C VAL A 227 -16.76 9.30 9.27
N ARG A 228 -17.93 8.63 9.38
CA ARG A 228 -18.87 8.80 10.49
C ARG A 228 -18.46 8.04 11.75
N GLU A 229 -18.09 6.75 11.59
CA GLU A 229 -17.80 5.82 12.69
C GLU A 229 -16.73 4.81 12.27
N PRO A 230 -15.47 5.26 12.01
CA PRO A 230 -14.40 4.38 11.50
C PRO A 230 -14.05 3.22 12.45
N LYS A 231 -14.21 3.40 13.76
CA LYS A 231 -13.88 2.37 14.79
C LYS A 231 -14.74 1.11 14.71
N GLN A 232 -15.84 1.11 13.95
CA GLN A 232 -16.60 -0.10 13.70
C GLN A 232 -15.85 -1.12 12.85
N PHE A 233 -14.89 -0.66 12.04
CA PHE A 233 -14.11 -1.52 11.15
C PHE A 233 -12.85 -2.05 11.85
N ASP A 234 -12.50 -3.29 11.52
CA ASP A 234 -11.23 -3.95 11.86
C ASP A 234 -10.54 -4.36 10.55
N VAL A 235 -11.10 -5.35 9.82
CA VAL A 235 -10.65 -5.71 8.49
C VAL A 235 -11.76 -5.42 7.49
N ILE A 236 -11.42 -4.76 6.39
CA ILE A 236 -12.29 -4.54 5.23
C ILE A 236 -11.74 -5.34 4.06
N VAL A 237 -12.56 -6.18 3.41
CA VAL A 237 -12.20 -6.81 2.14
C VAL A 237 -13.05 -6.25 1.01
N SER A 238 -12.42 -5.94 -0.12
CA SER A 238 -13.14 -5.37 -1.27
C SER A 238 -12.43 -5.62 -2.61
N SER A 239 -13.21 -5.46 -3.67
CA SER A 239 -12.74 -5.51 -5.05
C SER A 239 -11.72 -4.40 -5.35
N ASN A 240 -11.04 -4.50 -6.48
CA ASN A 240 -9.94 -3.62 -6.87
C ASN A 240 -10.32 -2.13 -6.80
N LEU A 241 -11.32 -1.68 -7.56
CA LEU A 241 -11.73 -0.28 -7.62
C LEU A 241 -12.26 0.23 -6.28
N PHE A 242 -13.14 -0.55 -5.65
CA PHE A 242 -13.74 -0.10 -4.38
C PHE A 242 -12.71 -0.06 -3.25
N GLY A 243 -11.81 -1.04 -3.21
CA GLY A 243 -10.71 -1.06 -2.23
C GLY A 243 -9.75 0.12 -2.41
N ASP A 244 -9.51 0.58 -3.64
CA ASP A 244 -8.72 1.77 -3.91
C ASP A 244 -9.36 3.02 -3.30
N ILE A 245 -10.61 3.28 -3.66
CA ILE A 245 -11.35 4.46 -3.18
C ILE A 245 -11.46 4.46 -1.64
N LEU A 246 -11.80 3.32 -1.04
CA LEU A 246 -11.97 3.22 0.41
C LEU A 246 -10.64 3.41 1.17
N SER A 247 -9.53 2.93 0.62
CA SER A 247 -8.23 3.14 1.24
C SER A 247 -7.76 4.60 1.16
N ASP A 248 -8.07 5.30 0.08
CA ASP A 248 -7.76 6.74 -0.03
C ASP A 248 -8.61 7.58 0.93
N ILE A 249 -9.90 7.22 1.13
CA ILE A 249 -10.72 7.81 2.20
C ILE A 249 -10.09 7.54 3.56
N SER A 250 -9.62 6.31 3.80
CA SER A 250 -8.99 5.94 5.07
C SER A 250 -7.66 6.67 5.31
N ALA A 251 -6.96 7.09 4.25
CA ALA A 251 -5.79 7.94 4.36
C ALA A 251 -6.08 9.26 5.08
N MET A 252 -7.25 9.83 4.83
CA MET A 252 -7.65 11.09 5.48
C MET A 252 -7.97 10.93 6.98
N LEU A 253 -8.22 9.69 7.44
CA LEU A 253 -8.40 9.41 8.87
C LEU A 253 -7.07 9.55 9.63
N THR A 254 -5.96 9.22 8.98
CA THR A 254 -4.62 9.28 9.59
C THR A 254 -3.97 10.67 9.52
N GLY A 255 -4.58 11.58 8.78
CA GLY A 255 -4.15 12.98 8.66
C GLY A 255 -3.23 13.29 7.49
N SER A 256 -2.48 12.32 6.97
CA SER A 256 -1.66 12.46 5.76
C SER A 256 -1.51 11.13 5.03
N ILE A 257 -1.57 11.17 3.71
CA ILE A 257 -1.25 10.03 2.85
C ILE A 257 0.23 9.61 2.97
N GLY A 258 1.09 10.52 3.43
CA GLY A 258 2.50 10.26 3.76
C GLY A 258 2.72 9.36 4.98
N MET A 259 1.65 8.95 5.67
CA MET A 259 1.67 8.04 6.80
C MET A 259 1.22 6.61 6.46
N LEU A 260 0.74 6.36 5.22
CA LEU A 260 0.14 5.08 4.86
C LEU A 260 1.09 4.19 4.04
N PRO A 261 1.56 3.09 4.63
CA PRO A 261 2.28 2.04 3.89
C PRO A 261 1.31 1.13 3.15
N SER A 262 1.84 0.35 2.21
CA SER A 262 1.11 -0.78 1.64
C SER A 262 2.02 -1.96 1.30
N ALA A 263 1.40 -3.16 1.25
CA ALA A 263 2.02 -4.40 0.82
C ALA A 263 1.14 -5.08 -0.22
N SER A 264 1.69 -5.39 -1.38
CA SER A 264 1.04 -6.20 -2.41
C SER A 264 1.69 -7.58 -2.44
N LEU A 265 0.96 -8.61 -2.04
CA LEU A 265 1.50 -9.96 -1.79
C LEU A 265 0.99 -10.96 -2.83
N ASN A 266 1.82 -11.97 -3.13
CA ASN A 266 1.40 -13.18 -3.81
C ASN A 266 1.18 -14.34 -2.82
N GLU A 267 0.81 -15.50 -3.32
CA GLU A 267 0.54 -16.71 -2.53
C GLU A 267 1.74 -17.20 -1.69
N ASN A 268 2.98 -16.89 -2.11
CA ASN A 268 4.21 -17.27 -1.43
C ASN A 268 4.73 -16.18 -0.49
N LEU A 269 3.92 -15.18 -0.17
CA LEU A 269 4.28 -14.01 0.65
C LEU A 269 5.43 -13.17 0.10
N LYS A 270 5.83 -13.38 -1.17
CA LYS A 270 6.66 -12.43 -1.87
C LYS A 270 5.86 -11.16 -2.10
N GLY A 271 6.45 -10.01 -1.80
CA GLY A 271 5.73 -8.74 -1.80
C GLY A 271 6.38 -7.64 -2.60
N LEU A 272 5.53 -6.73 -3.08
CA LEU A 272 5.85 -5.37 -3.51
C LEU A 272 5.34 -4.43 -2.43
N TYR A 273 6.23 -3.63 -1.86
CA TYR A 273 5.95 -2.70 -0.78
C TYR A 273 6.14 -1.28 -1.27
N GLU A 274 5.14 -0.44 -1.05
CA GLU A 274 5.13 0.92 -1.56
C GLU A 274 4.27 1.83 -0.67
N PRO A 275 4.57 3.14 -0.56
CA PRO A 275 3.66 4.08 0.07
C PRO A 275 2.36 4.18 -0.74
N VAL A 276 1.25 4.55 -0.10
CA VAL A 276 -0.03 4.77 -0.80
C VAL A 276 0.00 6.04 -1.65
N HIS A 277 0.81 7.04 -1.26
CA HIS A 277 0.93 8.28 -2.02
C HIS A 277 1.56 8.08 -3.42
N GLY A 278 1.23 8.95 -4.36
CA GLY A 278 1.81 8.97 -5.70
C GLY A 278 3.17 9.68 -5.77
N SER A 279 3.58 10.02 -7.01
CA SER A 279 4.88 10.64 -7.30
C SER A 279 5.03 12.11 -6.91
N ALA A 280 3.94 12.81 -6.57
CA ALA A 280 3.91 14.20 -6.11
C ALA A 280 4.92 15.11 -6.82
N PRO A 281 4.83 15.28 -8.17
CA PRO A 281 5.86 15.94 -8.96
C PRO A 281 6.04 17.43 -8.62
N ASP A 282 5.08 18.03 -7.97
CA ASP A 282 5.08 19.45 -7.52
C ASP A 282 6.00 19.71 -6.32
N ILE A 283 6.28 18.69 -5.51
CA ILE A 283 7.20 18.77 -4.36
C ILE A 283 8.48 17.97 -4.53
N ALA A 284 8.62 17.22 -5.63
CA ALA A 284 9.80 16.42 -5.92
C ALA A 284 11.09 17.27 -5.98
N GLY A 285 12.16 16.80 -5.35
CA GLY A 285 13.46 17.49 -5.28
C GLY A 285 13.52 18.65 -4.28
N LYS A 286 12.45 18.91 -3.51
CA LYS A 286 12.41 19.99 -2.52
C LYS A 286 12.80 19.54 -1.11
N GLY A 287 12.94 18.25 -0.86
CA GLY A 287 13.30 17.71 0.45
C GLY A 287 12.24 17.92 1.55
N VAL A 288 10.95 18.04 1.15
CA VAL A 288 9.82 18.30 2.08
C VAL A 288 8.84 17.14 2.18
N VAL A 289 8.98 16.12 1.34
CA VAL A 289 8.08 14.94 1.35
C VAL A 289 8.24 14.15 2.65
N ASN A 290 7.12 13.66 3.17
CA ASN A 290 7.09 12.76 4.32
C ASN A 290 7.55 11.34 3.92
N PRO A 291 8.68 10.80 4.45
CA PRO A 291 9.18 9.48 4.07
C PRO A 291 8.58 8.34 4.91
N ILE A 292 7.74 8.65 5.92
CA ILE A 292 7.28 7.67 6.92
C ILE A 292 6.50 6.53 6.26
N ALA A 293 5.64 6.80 5.28
CA ALA A 293 4.89 5.74 4.59
C ALA A 293 5.81 4.70 3.94
N THR A 294 6.90 5.13 3.29
CA THR A 294 7.88 4.23 2.67
C THR A 294 8.68 3.47 3.73
N ILE A 295 9.06 4.13 4.82
CA ILE A 295 9.73 3.48 5.96
C ILE A 295 8.82 2.43 6.62
N LEU A 296 7.54 2.74 6.82
CA LEU A 296 6.56 1.78 7.33
C LEU A 296 6.28 0.64 6.32
N SER A 297 6.41 0.90 5.01
CA SER A 297 6.36 -0.15 3.98
C SER A 297 7.55 -1.12 4.13
N VAL A 298 8.73 -0.62 4.52
CA VAL A 298 9.87 -1.50 4.89
C VAL A 298 9.53 -2.31 6.14
N ALA A 299 8.86 -1.74 7.14
CA ALA A 299 8.41 -2.51 8.30
C ALA A 299 7.49 -3.67 7.89
N MET A 300 6.49 -3.40 7.01
CA MET A 300 5.63 -4.44 6.46
C MET A 300 6.41 -5.51 5.68
N LEU A 301 7.42 -5.11 4.90
CA LEU A 301 8.32 -6.01 4.18
C LEU A 301 9.02 -6.97 5.14
N MET A 302 9.55 -6.46 6.25
CA MET A 302 10.19 -7.28 7.28
C MET A 302 9.21 -8.27 7.89
N LYS A 303 7.97 -7.85 8.18
CA LYS A 303 6.94 -8.71 8.76
C LYS A 303 6.50 -9.81 7.80
N TYR A 304 6.07 -9.45 6.58
CA TYR A 304 5.37 -10.38 5.70
C TYR A 304 6.30 -11.23 4.83
N SER A 305 7.27 -10.63 4.14
CA SER A 305 8.15 -11.37 3.24
C SER A 305 9.37 -11.98 3.93
N PHE A 306 9.90 -11.33 4.97
CA PHE A 306 11.12 -11.77 5.62
C PHE A 306 10.88 -12.46 6.98
N ASN A 307 9.63 -12.45 7.45
CA ASN A 307 9.23 -13.07 8.73
C ASN A 307 10.04 -12.57 9.94
N GLU A 308 10.26 -11.27 10.01
CA GLU A 308 10.98 -10.56 11.07
C GLU A 308 10.02 -9.62 11.84
N PRO A 309 9.05 -10.14 12.61
CA PRO A 309 8.07 -9.29 13.33
C PRO A 309 8.72 -8.39 14.38
N THR A 310 9.85 -8.79 14.94
CA THR A 310 10.61 -7.96 15.88
C THR A 310 11.14 -6.70 15.20
N ILE A 311 11.64 -6.81 13.98
CA ILE A 311 12.13 -5.67 13.19
C ILE A 311 10.96 -4.78 12.76
N PHE A 312 9.82 -5.37 12.39
CA PHE A 312 8.59 -4.61 12.15
C PHE A 312 8.24 -3.70 13.33
N ASN A 313 8.21 -4.24 14.55
CA ASN A 313 7.91 -3.45 15.75
C ASN A 313 8.96 -2.38 15.99
N LYS A 314 10.25 -2.71 15.85
CA LYS A 314 11.36 -1.79 16.05
C LYS A 314 11.28 -0.55 15.16
N ILE A 315 10.94 -0.73 13.86
CA ILE A 315 10.76 0.39 12.92
C ILE A 315 9.53 1.23 13.32
N ASN A 316 8.40 0.60 13.68
CA ASN A 316 7.21 1.32 14.12
C ASN A 316 7.48 2.13 15.41
N ASP A 317 8.20 1.56 16.37
CA ASP A 317 8.58 2.23 17.63
C ASP A 317 9.53 3.40 17.36
N ALA A 318 10.49 3.26 16.43
CA ALA A 318 11.37 4.34 16.01
C ALA A 318 10.59 5.52 15.42
N VAL A 319 9.61 5.24 14.53
CA VAL A 319 8.71 6.28 13.97
C VAL A 319 7.95 6.97 15.11
N ARG A 320 7.30 6.22 16.00
CA ARG A 320 6.58 6.80 17.16
C ARG A 320 7.49 7.64 18.06
N LYS A 321 8.71 7.18 18.26
CA LYS A 321 9.69 7.90 19.08
C LYS A 321 10.00 9.27 18.50
N VAL A 322 10.31 9.36 17.20
CA VAL A 322 10.62 10.63 16.53
C VAL A 322 9.40 11.58 16.59
N LEU A 323 8.20 11.07 16.32
CA LEU A 323 6.97 11.87 16.40
C LEU A 323 6.70 12.36 17.84
N SER A 324 6.95 11.52 18.86
CA SER A 324 6.76 11.87 20.28
C SER A 324 7.71 12.96 20.77
N GLU A 325 8.85 13.16 20.10
CA GLU A 325 9.79 14.25 20.37
C GLU A 325 9.38 15.58 19.71
N GLY A 326 8.23 15.57 19.01
CA GLY A 326 7.64 16.75 18.35
C GLY A 326 8.22 17.05 16.96
N TYR A 327 9.00 16.13 16.38
CA TYR A 327 9.46 16.28 14.99
C TYR A 327 8.37 15.87 14.00
N ALA A 328 8.20 16.66 12.95
CA ALA A 328 7.19 16.45 11.93
C ALA A 328 7.67 16.98 10.58
N THR A 329 7.24 16.36 9.48
CA THR A 329 7.27 16.96 8.16
C THR A 329 6.08 17.94 8.01
N GLU A 330 6.12 18.83 7.03
CA GLU A 330 5.14 19.92 6.88
C GLU A 330 3.68 19.43 6.82
N ASP A 331 3.43 18.28 6.18
CA ASP A 331 2.10 17.68 5.98
C ASP A 331 1.41 17.21 7.28
N ILE A 332 2.20 16.92 8.33
CA ILE A 332 1.72 16.43 9.63
C ILE A 332 2.07 17.40 10.78
N ALA A 333 2.62 18.57 10.48
CA ALA A 333 3.05 19.54 11.47
C ALA A 333 1.87 20.30 12.10
N GLN A 334 2.01 20.65 13.36
CA GLN A 334 1.17 21.62 14.09
C GLN A 334 2.00 22.82 14.54
N LYS A 335 1.34 23.80 15.19
CA LYS A 335 1.95 25.07 15.58
C LYS A 335 3.25 24.92 16.38
N ASP A 336 3.33 23.91 17.25
CA ASP A 336 4.48 23.68 18.14
C ASP A 336 5.42 22.57 17.63
N SER A 337 5.19 22.03 16.43
CA SER A 337 6.03 21.03 15.83
C SER A 337 7.41 21.58 15.44
N LYS A 338 8.43 20.75 15.58
CA LYS A 338 9.75 20.96 15.00
C LYS A 338 9.72 20.45 13.58
N VAL A 339 9.39 21.34 12.63
CA VAL A 339 9.32 20.99 11.21
C VAL A 339 10.72 20.66 10.70
N ILE A 340 10.87 19.48 10.10
CA ILE A 340 12.13 18.95 9.58
C ILE A 340 11.97 18.49 8.13
N SER A 341 13.10 18.38 7.43
CA SER A 341 13.18 17.91 6.05
C SER A 341 12.96 16.39 5.94
N THR A 342 12.72 15.93 4.71
CA THR A 342 12.67 14.51 4.36
C THR A 342 13.87 13.76 4.89
N SER A 343 15.09 14.29 4.63
CA SER A 343 16.35 13.66 5.04
C SER A 343 16.52 13.60 6.55
N GLU A 344 16.21 14.69 7.27
CA GLU A 344 16.30 14.70 8.73
C GLU A 344 15.30 13.74 9.37
N MET A 345 14.11 13.57 8.79
CA MET A 345 13.14 12.57 9.28
C MET A 345 13.70 11.15 9.15
N GLY A 346 14.26 10.82 7.98
CA GLY A 346 14.91 9.52 7.76
C GLY A 346 16.10 9.27 8.71
N ASP A 347 16.99 10.26 8.86
CA ASP A 347 18.16 10.18 9.74
C ASP A 347 17.75 9.93 11.20
N ARG A 348 16.72 10.62 11.69
CA ARG A 348 16.21 10.43 13.06
C ARG A 348 15.60 9.06 13.27
N ILE A 349 14.74 8.61 12.32
CA ILE A 349 14.16 7.27 12.44
C ILE A 349 15.28 6.21 12.42
N ALA A 350 16.24 6.31 11.51
CA ALA A 350 17.37 5.40 11.41
C ALA A 350 18.22 5.34 12.69
N SER A 351 18.31 6.45 13.45
CA SER A 351 19.06 6.50 14.69
C SER A 351 18.43 5.75 15.87
N TYR A 352 17.13 5.40 15.75
CA TYR A 352 16.39 4.65 16.78
C TYR A 352 16.16 3.17 16.42
N VAL A 353 16.64 2.72 15.27
CA VAL A 353 16.44 1.34 14.78
C VAL A 353 17.61 0.42 15.11
#